data_529e9221e8e88e4bd51061e6bd0d4e57
#
_entry.id   529e9221e8e88e4bd51061e6bd0d4e57
#
_cell.length_a   1.000
_cell.length_b   1.000
_cell.length_c   1.000
_cell.angle_alpha   90.00
_cell.angle_beta   90.00
_cell.angle_gamma   90.00
#
_symmetry.space_group_name_H-M   'P 1'
#
loop_
_entity.id
_entity.type
_entity.pdbx_description
1 polymer ?
#
loop_
_entity_poly.entity_id
_entity_poly.type
_entity_poly.pdbx_seq_one_letter_code
_entity_poly.pdbx_strand_id
1 'polypeptide(L)'
;MGNYAHPEVLVNTDWVAGHASDPNVRVVEIDVDTKAYDEGHVPGAIAWAWNTQLCDTVVRDILPKSQFESLMTQSGVNNDSALVLYGDNNNWFAAWALWQAKIYGHKDVRIMNGGRKKWLEEGRDLETAPRTATPASRPYKATDADLSLRAFLPQVQQAQKAGKTVLIDVRSPQEFSGEILAPPGLPETCQRGGHIPGAHSVPWGKACNEDGTFKSIEDLQKLYGAEGVSQSTPVIPYCRIGERSSHTWFVLKYLMGLPNVQNYDGSWTEWGNLVGAPVEKGAAKSAKKRAAVAVARKLAVLLHRLWVSGEVYEPLGYVASTTARDRRSRRRSRVRE
;
A
#
# COMPACT_ATOMS: atom_id res chain seq x y z
N MET A 1 -21.88 -6.11 3.49
CA MET A 1 -20.52 -5.60 3.21
C MET A 1 -20.21 -4.58 4.29
N GLY A 2 -18.97 -4.51 4.80
CA GLY A 2 -18.62 -3.61 5.91
C GLY A 2 -18.76 -2.13 5.56
N ASN A 3 -18.68 -1.26 6.56
CA ASN A 3 -18.75 0.20 6.44
C ASN A 3 -17.47 0.80 5.81
N TYR A 4 -17.00 0.23 4.70
CA TYR A 4 -15.85 0.78 3.96
C TYR A 4 -16.20 2.12 3.33
N ALA A 5 -15.20 2.96 3.11
CA ALA A 5 -15.39 4.29 2.52
C ALA A 5 -15.92 4.20 1.07
N HIS A 6 -15.48 3.18 0.32
CA HIS A 6 -15.90 2.90 -1.06
C HIS A 6 -16.33 1.43 -1.19
N PRO A 7 -17.53 1.07 -0.69
CA PRO A 7 -18.01 -0.32 -0.74
C PRO A 7 -18.27 -0.81 -2.17
N GLU A 8 -18.49 0.08 -3.13
CA GLU A 8 -18.72 -0.22 -4.54
C GLU A 8 -17.53 -0.87 -5.25
N VAL A 9 -16.31 -0.76 -4.72
CA VAL A 9 -15.12 -1.39 -5.31
C VAL A 9 -14.98 -2.86 -4.94
N LEU A 10 -15.88 -3.39 -4.10
CA LEU A 10 -15.90 -4.79 -3.71
C LEU A 10 -17.21 -5.46 -4.12
N VAL A 11 -17.11 -6.69 -4.58
CA VAL A 11 -18.24 -7.59 -4.80
C VAL A 11 -17.99 -8.90 -4.05
N ASN A 12 -19.03 -9.57 -3.59
CA ASN A 12 -18.92 -10.91 -3.02
C ASN A 12 -19.03 -11.99 -4.11
N THR A 13 -18.76 -13.21 -3.74
CA THR A 13 -18.85 -14.38 -4.63
C THR A 13 -20.26 -14.62 -5.17
N ASP A 14 -21.31 -14.33 -4.38
CA ASP A 14 -22.72 -14.42 -4.84
C ASP A 14 -23.02 -13.42 -5.95
N TRP A 15 -22.54 -12.20 -5.79
CA TRP A 15 -22.69 -11.18 -6.83
C TRP A 15 -22.01 -11.62 -8.13
N VAL A 16 -20.79 -12.14 -8.04
CA VAL A 16 -20.04 -12.61 -9.23
C VAL A 16 -20.78 -13.80 -9.88
N ALA A 17 -21.25 -14.75 -9.09
CA ALA A 17 -22.02 -15.89 -9.62
C ALA A 17 -23.29 -15.45 -10.38
N GLY A 18 -23.96 -14.39 -9.89
CA GLY A 18 -25.17 -13.88 -10.52
C GLY A 18 -24.96 -12.97 -11.75
N HIS A 19 -23.76 -12.38 -11.91
CA HIS A 19 -23.51 -11.35 -12.91
C HIS A 19 -22.38 -11.66 -13.90
N ALA A 20 -21.65 -12.78 -13.73
CA ALA A 20 -20.52 -13.13 -14.60
C ALA A 20 -20.90 -13.30 -16.09
N SER A 21 -22.19 -13.55 -16.36
CA SER A 21 -22.74 -13.68 -17.72
C SER A 21 -23.33 -12.38 -18.28
N ASP A 22 -23.35 -11.30 -17.49
CA ASP A 22 -23.89 -10.01 -17.95
C ASP A 22 -23.02 -9.42 -19.05
N PRO A 23 -23.58 -8.89 -20.12
CA PRO A 23 -22.82 -8.40 -21.27
C PRO A 23 -21.88 -7.22 -20.93
N ASN A 24 -22.22 -6.44 -19.90
CA ASN A 24 -21.44 -5.30 -19.45
C ASN A 24 -20.49 -5.63 -18.28
N VAL A 25 -20.43 -6.89 -17.83
CA VAL A 25 -19.53 -7.35 -16.78
C VAL A 25 -18.42 -8.17 -17.41
N ARG A 26 -17.20 -7.91 -17.02
CA ARG A 26 -16.03 -8.71 -17.40
C ARG A 26 -15.31 -9.19 -16.13
N VAL A 27 -15.37 -10.49 -15.90
CA VAL A 27 -14.65 -11.16 -14.81
C VAL A 27 -13.28 -11.59 -15.31
N VAL A 28 -12.23 -11.25 -14.58
CA VAL A 28 -10.84 -11.55 -14.98
C VAL A 28 -10.10 -12.15 -13.79
N GLU A 29 -9.51 -13.31 -13.99
CA GLU A 29 -8.55 -13.91 -13.07
C GLU A 29 -7.16 -13.37 -13.35
N ILE A 30 -6.46 -12.93 -12.31
CA ILE A 30 -5.12 -12.34 -12.46
C ILE A 30 -4.18 -12.98 -11.46
N ASP A 31 -3.22 -13.72 -11.98
CA ASP A 31 -2.17 -14.36 -11.21
C ASP A 31 -0.80 -14.11 -11.85
N VAL A 32 0.26 -14.68 -11.27
CA VAL A 32 1.61 -14.55 -11.84
C VAL A 32 1.66 -15.10 -13.26
N ASP A 33 0.95 -16.22 -13.50
CA ASP A 33 0.71 -16.86 -14.79
C ASP A 33 -0.70 -17.47 -14.81
N THR A 34 -1.09 -18.17 -15.88
CA THR A 34 -2.46 -18.70 -16.04
C THR A 34 -2.65 -20.11 -15.53
N LYS A 35 -1.72 -20.73 -14.81
CA LYS A 35 -1.82 -22.16 -14.43
C LYS A 35 -3.05 -22.45 -13.57
N ALA A 36 -3.30 -21.62 -12.56
CA ALA A 36 -4.46 -21.82 -11.68
C ALA A 36 -5.78 -21.70 -12.47
N TYR A 37 -5.85 -20.72 -13.38
CA TYR A 37 -6.98 -20.52 -14.28
C TYR A 37 -7.21 -21.77 -15.17
N ASP A 38 -6.15 -22.33 -15.75
CA ASP A 38 -6.23 -23.49 -16.64
C ASP A 38 -6.73 -24.76 -15.91
N GLU A 39 -6.43 -24.90 -14.61
CA GLU A 39 -6.94 -25.99 -13.76
C GLU A 39 -8.44 -25.84 -13.43
N GLY A 40 -8.97 -24.62 -13.53
CA GLY A 40 -10.38 -24.30 -13.32
C GLY A 40 -10.54 -22.87 -12.78
N HIS A 41 -11.51 -22.15 -13.28
CA HIS A 41 -11.74 -20.74 -12.99
C HIS A 41 -13.22 -20.41 -12.77
N VAL A 42 -13.51 -19.22 -12.29
CA VAL A 42 -14.90 -18.74 -12.13
C VAL A 42 -15.60 -18.79 -13.49
N PRO A 43 -16.80 -19.39 -13.62
CA PRO A 43 -17.51 -19.47 -14.90
C PRO A 43 -17.65 -18.12 -15.56
N GLY A 44 -17.26 -18.05 -16.82
CA GLY A 44 -17.30 -16.82 -17.60
C GLY A 44 -16.08 -15.92 -17.47
N ALA A 45 -15.13 -16.21 -16.60
CA ALA A 45 -13.90 -15.44 -16.44
C ALA A 45 -12.92 -15.66 -17.61
N ILE A 46 -12.11 -14.64 -17.85
CA ILE A 46 -10.91 -14.73 -18.69
C ILE A 46 -9.67 -14.59 -17.82
N ALA A 47 -8.49 -14.95 -18.33
CA ALA A 47 -7.23 -14.83 -17.60
C ALA A 47 -6.38 -13.68 -18.10
N TRP A 48 -5.67 -13.00 -17.17
CA TRP A 48 -4.53 -12.15 -17.45
C TRP A 48 -3.30 -12.66 -16.68
N ALA A 49 -2.22 -12.92 -17.40
CA ALA A 49 -0.92 -13.21 -16.78
C ALA A 49 -0.23 -11.90 -16.38
N TRP A 50 -0.04 -11.69 -15.08
CA TRP A 50 0.56 -10.48 -14.55
C TRP A 50 1.96 -10.21 -15.17
N ASN A 51 2.80 -11.23 -15.22
CA ASN A 51 4.20 -11.12 -15.64
C ASN A 51 4.39 -10.73 -17.12
N THR A 52 3.41 -10.98 -17.99
CA THR A 52 3.52 -10.74 -19.43
C THR A 52 2.48 -9.77 -19.98
N GLN A 53 1.34 -9.60 -19.29
CA GLN A 53 0.22 -8.80 -19.80
C GLN A 53 -0.05 -7.54 -18.98
N LEU A 54 0.55 -7.39 -17.79
CA LEU A 54 0.34 -6.22 -16.92
C LEU A 54 1.64 -5.49 -16.58
N CYS A 55 2.76 -5.91 -17.18
CA CYS A 55 4.07 -5.29 -16.97
C CYS A 55 4.77 -5.09 -18.31
N ASP A 56 5.46 -3.96 -18.46
CA ASP A 56 6.47 -3.81 -19.51
C ASP A 56 7.72 -4.57 -19.07
N THR A 57 8.02 -5.66 -19.77
CA THR A 57 9.14 -6.54 -19.42
C THR A 57 10.50 -6.02 -19.86
N VAL A 58 10.54 -4.97 -20.69
CA VAL A 58 11.78 -4.36 -21.21
C VAL A 58 12.26 -3.26 -20.27
N VAL A 59 11.38 -2.31 -19.96
CA VAL A 59 11.73 -1.18 -19.06
C VAL A 59 11.32 -1.39 -17.62
N ARG A 60 10.67 -2.52 -17.31
CA ARG A 60 10.19 -2.89 -15.97
C ARG A 60 9.26 -1.82 -15.38
N ASP A 61 8.20 -1.51 -16.11
CA ASP A 61 7.19 -0.54 -15.73
C ASP A 61 5.78 -1.14 -15.86
N ILE A 62 4.75 -0.38 -15.47
CA ILE A 62 3.37 -0.69 -15.85
C ILE A 62 3.23 -0.66 -17.36
N LEU A 63 2.16 -1.28 -17.89
CA LEU A 63 1.90 -1.20 -19.33
C LEU A 63 1.87 0.25 -19.83
N PRO A 64 2.48 0.54 -20.98
CA PRO A 64 2.20 1.78 -21.70
C PRO A 64 0.72 1.91 -22.04
N LYS A 65 0.21 3.14 -22.07
CA LYS A 65 -1.20 3.45 -22.35
C LYS A 65 -1.77 2.69 -23.56
N SER A 66 -1.04 2.66 -24.67
CA SER A 66 -1.49 1.99 -25.89
C SER A 66 -1.61 0.46 -25.72
N GLN A 67 -0.70 -0.15 -24.97
CA GLN A 67 -0.75 -1.58 -24.68
C GLN A 67 -1.90 -1.90 -23.70
N PHE A 68 -2.13 -1.04 -22.70
CA PHE A 68 -3.28 -1.16 -21.80
C PHE A 68 -4.60 -1.05 -22.58
N GLU A 69 -4.74 -0.07 -23.49
CA GLU A 69 -5.92 0.07 -24.37
C GLU A 69 -6.13 -1.18 -25.24
N SER A 70 -5.05 -1.75 -25.76
CA SER A 70 -5.11 -3.00 -26.54
C SER A 70 -5.57 -4.18 -25.69
N LEU A 71 -4.99 -4.37 -24.49
CA LEU A 71 -5.38 -5.42 -23.56
C LEU A 71 -6.87 -5.32 -23.20
N MET A 72 -7.35 -4.15 -22.83
CA MET A 72 -8.75 -3.92 -22.51
C MET A 72 -9.67 -4.24 -23.69
N THR A 73 -9.32 -3.76 -24.90
CA THR A 73 -10.10 -4.02 -26.11
C THR A 73 -10.16 -5.53 -26.42
N GLN A 74 -9.02 -6.22 -26.39
CA GLN A 74 -8.94 -7.65 -26.67
C GLN A 74 -9.68 -8.49 -25.62
N SER A 75 -9.72 -8.01 -24.38
CA SER A 75 -10.45 -8.63 -23.27
C SER A 75 -11.97 -8.37 -23.32
N GLY A 76 -12.46 -7.68 -24.33
CA GLY A 76 -13.88 -7.35 -24.44
C GLY A 76 -14.34 -6.31 -23.44
N VAL A 77 -13.46 -5.46 -22.91
CA VAL A 77 -13.77 -4.41 -21.96
C VAL A 77 -14.03 -3.10 -22.71
N ASN A 78 -15.21 -2.53 -22.52
CA ASN A 78 -15.56 -1.18 -22.97
C ASN A 78 -15.28 -0.17 -21.84
N ASN A 79 -15.30 1.13 -22.16
CA ASN A 79 -15.07 2.18 -21.16
C ASN A 79 -16.14 2.25 -20.05
N ASP A 80 -17.29 1.68 -20.27
CA ASP A 80 -18.45 1.61 -19.37
C ASP A 80 -18.68 0.21 -18.77
N SER A 81 -17.83 -0.76 -19.08
CA SER A 81 -17.90 -2.11 -18.51
C SER A 81 -17.56 -2.10 -17.01
N ALA A 82 -18.26 -2.94 -16.24
CA ALA A 82 -17.81 -3.32 -14.91
C ALA A 82 -16.70 -4.37 -15.02
N LEU A 83 -15.49 -4.02 -14.64
CA LEU A 83 -14.33 -4.91 -14.61
C LEU A 83 -14.21 -5.52 -13.21
N VAL A 84 -14.41 -6.82 -13.07
CA VAL A 84 -14.34 -7.56 -11.81
C VAL A 84 -13.09 -8.43 -11.79
N LEU A 85 -12.20 -8.16 -10.86
CA LEU A 85 -10.88 -8.76 -10.77
C LEU A 85 -10.80 -9.70 -9.59
N TYR A 86 -10.17 -10.85 -9.77
CA TYR A 86 -9.87 -11.79 -8.70
C TYR A 86 -8.60 -12.57 -9.03
N GLY A 87 -8.08 -13.32 -8.07
CA GLY A 87 -6.93 -14.19 -8.28
C GLY A 87 -6.56 -14.92 -7.00
N ASP A 88 -5.41 -15.56 -7.06
CA ASP A 88 -4.77 -16.22 -5.91
C ASP A 88 -4.18 -15.23 -4.90
N ASN A 89 -3.57 -15.76 -3.85
CA ASN A 89 -2.83 -15.00 -2.85
C ASN A 89 -3.60 -13.77 -2.34
N ASN A 90 -4.88 -13.99 -1.97
CA ASN A 90 -5.78 -12.96 -1.46
C ASN A 90 -5.85 -11.72 -2.39
N ASN A 91 -5.90 -11.93 -3.71
CA ASN A 91 -6.10 -10.87 -4.72
C ASN A 91 -4.94 -9.86 -4.88
N TRP A 92 -3.70 -10.18 -4.52
CA TRP A 92 -2.64 -9.16 -4.64
C TRP A 92 -2.37 -8.74 -6.09
N PHE A 93 -2.44 -9.67 -7.07
CA PHE A 93 -2.32 -9.34 -8.49
C PHE A 93 -3.59 -8.66 -9.04
N ALA A 94 -4.77 -9.04 -8.55
CA ALA A 94 -6.01 -8.35 -8.86
C ALA A 94 -5.96 -6.87 -8.38
N ALA A 95 -5.38 -6.62 -7.20
CA ALA A 95 -5.16 -5.28 -6.71
C ALA A 95 -4.16 -4.48 -7.55
N TRP A 96 -3.12 -5.13 -8.12
CA TRP A 96 -2.22 -4.51 -9.08
C TRP A 96 -2.97 -4.08 -10.36
N ALA A 97 -3.78 -4.97 -10.91
CA ALA A 97 -4.56 -4.67 -12.11
C ALA A 97 -5.58 -3.55 -11.86
N LEU A 98 -6.23 -3.54 -10.68
CA LEU A 98 -7.12 -2.45 -10.28
C LEU A 98 -6.36 -1.13 -10.19
N TRP A 99 -5.19 -1.12 -9.55
CA TRP A 99 -4.35 0.08 -9.43
C TRP A 99 -3.97 0.62 -10.81
N GLN A 100 -3.57 -0.25 -11.75
CA GLN A 100 -3.23 0.15 -13.12
C GLN A 100 -4.46 0.65 -13.88
N ALA A 101 -5.62 -0.01 -13.72
CA ALA A 101 -6.88 0.43 -14.31
C ALA A 101 -7.29 1.82 -13.79
N LYS A 102 -7.07 2.11 -12.51
CA LYS A 102 -7.33 3.45 -11.92
C LYS A 102 -6.35 4.50 -12.44
N ILE A 103 -5.08 4.16 -12.63
CA ILE A 103 -4.08 5.05 -13.26
C ILE A 103 -4.56 5.49 -14.64
N TYR A 104 -5.14 4.58 -15.43
CA TYR A 104 -5.64 4.85 -16.78
C TYR A 104 -7.11 5.25 -16.84
N GLY A 105 -7.72 5.56 -15.71
CA GLY A 105 -9.03 6.19 -15.61
C GLY A 105 -10.22 5.27 -15.82
N HIS A 106 -10.06 3.93 -15.72
CA HIS A 106 -11.22 3.03 -15.76
C HIS A 106 -12.10 3.24 -14.53
N LYS A 107 -13.39 3.53 -14.77
CA LYS A 107 -14.31 3.99 -13.72
C LYS A 107 -14.76 2.86 -12.81
N ASP A 108 -15.37 1.82 -13.39
CA ASP A 108 -15.99 0.71 -12.67
C ASP A 108 -15.06 -0.51 -12.65
N VAL A 109 -14.15 -0.54 -11.70
CA VAL A 109 -13.28 -1.68 -11.43
C VAL A 109 -13.42 -2.13 -9.99
N ARG A 110 -13.64 -3.42 -9.80
CA ARG A 110 -14.00 -4.04 -8.52
C ARG A 110 -13.14 -5.26 -8.26
N ILE A 111 -12.98 -5.62 -6.99
CA ILE A 111 -12.33 -6.87 -6.57
C ILE A 111 -13.39 -7.83 -6.02
N MET A 112 -13.34 -9.10 -6.41
CA MET A 112 -14.11 -10.17 -5.76
C MET A 112 -13.50 -10.44 -4.38
N ASN A 113 -14.23 -10.08 -3.33
CA ASN A 113 -13.76 -10.19 -1.95
C ASN A 113 -13.54 -11.66 -1.55
N GLY A 114 -12.31 -11.98 -1.14
CA GLY A 114 -11.87 -13.34 -0.85
C GLY A 114 -11.21 -14.07 -2.04
N GLY A 115 -11.37 -13.55 -3.25
CA GLY A 115 -10.72 -14.06 -4.46
C GLY A 115 -11.03 -15.53 -4.76
N ARG A 116 -10.11 -16.19 -5.45
CA ARG A 116 -10.19 -17.60 -5.80
C ARG A 116 -10.34 -18.49 -4.56
N LYS A 117 -9.63 -18.17 -3.47
CA LYS A 117 -9.67 -18.96 -2.24
C LYS A 117 -11.09 -19.11 -1.71
N LYS A 118 -11.82 -18.02 -1.54
CA LYS A 118 -13.19 -18.03 -1.02
C LYS A 118 -14.17 -18.73 -1.96
N TRP A 119 -14.01 -18.52 -3.27
CA TRP A 119 -14.82 -19.22 -4.26
C TRP A 119 -14.72 -20.74 -4.13
N LEU A 120 -13.51 -21.26 -3.94
CA LEU A 120 -13.24 -22.69 -3.74
C LEU A 120 -13.73 -23.18 -2.38
N GLU A 121 -13.52 -22.43 -1.30
CA GLU A 121 -13.97 -22.80 0.06
C GLU A 121 -15.50 -22.86 0.15
N GLU A 122 -16.22 -22.09 -0.66
CA GLU A 122 -17.69 -22.15 -0.76
C GLU A 122 -18.18 -23.30 -1.64
N GLY A 123 -17.28 -24.10 -2.22
CA GLY A 123 -17.64 -25.24 -3.07
C GLY A 123 -18.36 -24.87 -4.36
N ARG A 124 -18.07 -23.67 -4.90
CA ARG A 124 -18.71 -23.18 -6.12
C ARG A 124 -18.13 -23.86 -7.36
N ASP A 125 -18.95 -23.95 -8.39
CA ASP A 125 -18.55 -24.54 -9.68
C ASP A 125 -17.38 -23.79 -10.31
N LEU A 126 -16.54 -24.56 -11.01
CA LEU A 126 -15.44 -24.05 -11.84
C LEU A 126 -15.68 -24.44 -13.30
N GLU A 127 -15.31 -23.55 -14.20
CA GLU A 127 -15.16 -23.84 -15.63
C GLU A 127 -13.70 -24.20 -15.93
N THR A 128 -13.48 -25.25 -16.72
CA THR A 128 -12.11 -25.70 -17.09
C THR A 128 -11.77 -25.41 -18.55
N ALA A 129 -12.78 -25.06 -19.35
CA ALA A 129 -12.56 -24.71 -20.76
C ALA A 129 -11.99 -23.29 -20.87
N PRO A 130 -10.77 -23.12 -21.42
CA PRO A 130 -10.19 -21.79 -21.57
C PRO A 130 -11.13 -20.88 -22.36
N ARG A 131 -11.38 -19.69 -21.85
CA ARG A 131 -12.28 -18.73 -22.46
C ARG A 131 -11.48 -17.67 -23.23
N THR A 132 -11.66 -17.63 -24.54
CA THR A 132 -11.17 -16.50 -25.35
C THR A 132 -12.23 -15.40 -25.33
N ALA A 133 -11.85 -14.22 -24.89
CA ALA A 133 -12.73 -13.07 -24.89
C ALA A 133 -13.08 -12.68 -26.32
N THR A 134 -14.34 -12.34 -26.57
CA THR A 134 -14.71 -11.59 -27.78
C THR A 134 -14.23 -10.16 -27.60
N PRO A 135 -13.39 -9.64 -28.51
CA PRO A 135 -12.94 -8.26 -28.42
C PRO A 135 -14.08 -7.27 -28.33
N ALA A 136 -13.86 -6.16 -27.63
CA ALA A 136 -14.83 -5.09 -27.52
C ALA A 136 -15.21 -4.54 -28.92
N SER A 137 -16.47 -4.22 -29.10
CA SER A 137 -17.01 -3.67 -30.37
C SER A 137 -16.42 -2.30 -30.73
N ARG A 138 -15.86 -1.61 -29.76
CA ARG A 138 -15.17 -0.32 -29.90
C ARG A 138 -13.82 -0.38 -29.20
N PRO A 139 -12.77 0.23 -29.76
CA PRO A 139 -11.48 0.33 -29.08
C PRO A 139 -11.63 1.03 -27.73
N TYR A 140 -11.08 0.42 -26.69
CA TYR A 140 -11.01 1.05 -25.38
C TYR A 140 -10.14 2.31 -25.44
N LYS A 141 -10.54 3.35 -24.70
CA LYS A 141 -9.82 4.63 -24.64
C LYS A 141 -9.48 4.96 -23.19
N ALA A 142 -8.21 4.87 -22.86
CA ALA A 142 -7.69 5.26 -21.56
C ALA A 142 -7.52 6.78 -21.48
N THR A 143 -7.62 7.33 -20.28
CA THR A 143 -7.13 8.70 -19.99
C THR A 143 -5.61 8.74 -19.99
N ASP A 144 -5.03 9.92 -19.91
CA ASP A 144 -3.61 10.03 -19.57
C ASP A 144 -3.40 9.51 -18.14
N ALA A 145 -2.21 8.97 -17.90
CA ALA A 145 -1.92 8.31 -16.63
C ALA A 145 -2.00 9.28 -15.45
N ASP A 146 -2.80 8.95 -14.45
CA ASP A 146 -2.82 9.65 -13.17
C ASP A 146 -1.63 9.20 -12.31
N LEU A 147 -0.51 9.90 -12.44
CA LEU A 147 0.71 9.61 -11.71
C LEU A 147 0.61 10.01 -10.22
N SER A 148 -0.47 10.67 -9.78
CA SER A 148 -0.68 10.95 -8.36
C SER A 148 -0.94 9.67 -7.53
N LEU A 149 -1.26 8.55 -8.19
CA LEU A 149 -1.45 7.24 -7.57
C LEU A 149 -0.13 6.46 -7.40
N ARG A 150 0.98 6.93 -7.98
CA ARG A 150 2.32 6.33 -7.91
C ARG A 150 3.27 7.20 -7.09
N ALA A 151 4.17 6.55 -6.37
CA ALA A 151 5.36 7.19 -5.81
C ALA A 151 6.60 6.71 -6.57
N PHE A 152 7.42 7.65 -7.03
CA PHE A 152 8.69 7.36 -7.67
C PHE A 152 9.85 7.53 -6.68
N LEU A 153 11.00 6.96 -7.00
CA LEU A 153 12.20 6.98 -6.15
C LEU A 153 12.52 8.36 -5.55
N PRO A 154 12.52 9.49 -6.30
CA PRO A 154 12.82 10.80 -5.72
C PRO A 154 11.82 11.22 -4.63
N GLN A 155 10.53 10.91 -4.82
CA GLN A 155 9.48 11.19 -3.83
C GLN A 155 9.67 10.34 -2.56
N VAL A 156 10.02 9.05 -2.71
CA VAL A 156 10.30 8.16 -1.58
C VAL A 156 11.53 8.61 -0.81
N GLN A 157 12.60 9.04 -1.51
CA GLN A 157 13.79 9.61 -0.89
C GLN A 157 13.47 10.90 -0.10
N GLN A 158 12.64 11.75 -0.67
CA GLN A 158 12.17 12.96 0.02
C GLN A 158 11.31 12.62 1.24
N ALA A 159 10.37 11.69 1.10
CA ALA A 159 9.51 11.21 2.19
C ALA A 159 10.34 10.63 3.35
N GLN A 160 11.33 9.79 3.03
CA GLN A 160 12.25 9.19 4.01
C GLN A 160 13.04 10.26 4.79
N LYS A 161 13.57 11.27 4.10
CA LYS A 161 14.34 12.38 4.73
C LYS A 161 13.45 13.28 5.58
N ALA A 162 12.25 13.61 5.09
CA ALA A 162 11.34 14.54 5.75
C ALA A 162 10.65 13.93 6.99
N GLY A 163 10.44 12.61 7.02
CA GLY A 163 9.79 11.89 8.12
C GLY A 163 8.33 12.29 8.39
N LYS A 164 7.65 12.90 7.40
CA LYS A 164 6.25 13.32 7.50
C LYS A 164 5.28 12.36 6.81
N THR A 165 5.79 11.48 5.97
CA THR A 165 5.06 10.45 5.25
C THR A 165 5.30 9.10 5.93
N VAL A 166 4.26 8.33 6.16
CA VAL A 166 4.39 6.97 6.67
C VAL A 166 4.77 6.05 5.52
N LEU A 167 5.97 5.49 5.58
CA LEU A 167 6.43 4.45 4.66
C LEU A 167 6.03 3.09 5.27
N ILE A 168 5.28 2.28 4.52
CA ILE A 168 4.84 0.95 4.97
C ILE A 168 5.52 -0.12 4.14
N ASP A 169 6.39 -0.90 4.77
CA ASP A 169 6.91 -2.14 4.20
C ASP A 169 5.92 -3.26 4.43
N VAL A 170 5.33 -3.75 3.35
CA VAL A 170 4.31 -4.78 3.41
C VAL A 170 4.84 -6.20 3.22
N ARG A 171 6.17 -6.35 3.11
CA ARG A 171 6.86 -7.64 3.01
C ARG A 171 6.79 -8.42 4.32
N SER A 172 7.30 -9.64 4.29
CA SER A 172 7.42 -10.44 5.52
C SER A 172 8.36 -9.79 6.55
N PRO A 173 8.22 -10.13 7.84
CA PRO A 173 9.15 -9.66 8.87
C PRO A 173 10.61 -10.05 8.60
N GLN A 174 10.85 -11.18 7.96
CA GLN A 174 12.19 -11.66 7.60
C GLN A 174 12.80 -10.84 6.46
N GLU A 175 12.00 -10.47 5.43
CA GLU A 175 12.44 -9.54 4.40
C GLU A 175 12.73 -8.14 5.00
N PHE A 176 11.87 -7.67 5.90
CA PHE A 176 12.03 -6.38 6.57
C PHE A 176 13.30 -6.33 7.44
N SER A 177 13.55 -7.37 8.22
CA SER A 177 14.75 -7.45 9.07
C SER A 177 16.05 -7.58 8.28
N GLY A 178 15.95 -8.03 7.03
CA GLY A 178 17.11 -8.36 6.20
C GLY A 178 17.68 -9.75 6.45
N GLU A 179 16.93 -10.62 7.12
CA GLU A 179 17.25 -12.03 7.30
C GLU A 179 17.21 -12.79 5.98
N ILE A 180 16.22 -12.48 5.13
CA ILE A 180 16.11 -12.98 3.76
C ILE A 180 16.02 -11.82 2.77
N LEU A 181 16.46 -12.04 1.54
CA LEU A 181 16.40 -11.05 0.46
C LEU A 181 15.03 -11.07 -0.25
N ALA A 182 14.50 -12.26 -0.46
CA ALA A 182 13.19 -12.52 -1.06
C ALA A 182 12.65 -13.87 -0.57
N PRO A 183 11.34 -14.13 -0.69
CA PRO A 183 10.80 -15.48 -0.49
C PRO A 183 11.48 -16.50 -1.39
N PRO A 184 11.63 -17.76 -0.96
CA PRO A 184 12.23 -18.81 -1.77
C PRO A 184 11.55 -18.99 -3.13
N GLY A 185 12.34 -19.26 -4.17
CA GLY A 185 11.83 -19.56 -5.52
C GLY A 185 11.49 -18.33 -6.37
N LEU A 186 11.66 -17.12 -5.85
CA LEU A 186 11.43 -15.90 -6.63
C LEU A 186 12.73 -15.46 -7.36
N PRO A 187 12.67 -15.21 -8.68
CA PRO A 187 13.86 -14.87 -9.47
C PRO A 187 14.39 -13.47 -9.21
N GLU A 188 13.50 -12.52 -8.88
CA GLU A 188 13.91 -11.16 -8.62
C GLU A 188 14.34 -10.97 -7.16
N THR A 189 15.61 -10.68 -6.97
CA THR A 189 16.19 -10.35 -5.68
C THR A 189 16.90 -9.01 -5.73
N CYS A 190 17.16 -8.42 -4.57
CA CYS A 190 18.03 -7.27 -4.43
C CYS A 190 19.36 -7.68 -3.76
N GLN A 191 20.38 -6.84 -3.93
CA GLN A 191 21.70 -7.11 -3.37
C GLN A 191 21.78 -6.92 -1.84
N ARG A 192 20.83 -6.13 -1.27
CA ARG A 192 20.87 -5.78 0.15
C ARG A 192 19.58 -6.17 0.84
N GLY A 193 19.70 -6.87 1.98
CA GLY A 193 18.58 -7.13 2.88
C GLY A 193 18.32 -5.95 3.82
N GLY A 194 17.09 -5.83 4.32
CA GLY A 194 16.64 -4.78 5.22
C GLY A 194 15.47 -3.98 4.68
N HIS A 195 15.29 -2.75 5.15
CA HIS A 195 14.17 -1.88 4.81
C HIS A 195 14.59 -0.42 4.66
N ILE A 196 13.71 0.42 4.10
CA ILE A 196 13.90 1.87 4.03
C ILE A 196 13.91 2.42 5.46
N PRO A 197 14.93 3.20 5.88
CA PRO A 197 15.01 3.69 7.24
C PRO A 197 13.78 4.48 7.67
N GLY A 198 13.23 4.11 8.83
CA GLY A 198 12.00 4.71 9.35
C GLY A 198 10.71 4.08 8.84
N ALA A 199 10.76 3.11 7.94
CA ALA A 199 9.57 2.39 7.48
C ALA A 199 8.95 1.54 8.60
N HIS A 200 7.64 1.33 8.48
CA HIS A 200 6.84 0.50 9.38
C HIS A 200 6.57 -0.86 8.75
N SER A 201 6.72 -1.94 9.51
CA SER A 201 6.47 -3.30 9.02
C SER A 201 5.01 -3.69 9.26
N VAL A 202 4.23 -3.71 8.19
CA VAL A 202 2.84 -4.21 8.20
C VAL A 202 2.68 -5.20 7.05
N PRO A 203 2.93 -6.50 7.27
CA PRO A 203 2.75 -7.50 6.24
C PRO A 203 1.36 -7.43 5.61
N TRP A 204 1.30 -7.42 4.27
CA TRP A 204 0.09 -7.20 3.49
C TRP A 204 -1.07 -8.14 3.88
N GLY A 205 -0.76 -9.43 4.14
CA GLY A 205 -1.76 -10.43 4.51
C GLY A 205 -2.46 -10.16 5.85
N LYS A 206 -1.94 -9.25 6.70
CA LYS A 206 -2.64 -8.83 7.92
C LYS A 206 -3.93 -8.07 7.67
N ALA A 207 -4.15 -7.59 6.46
CA ALA A 207 -5.40 -6.92 6.08
C ALA A 207 -6.51 -7.88 5.68
N CYS A 208 -6.22 -9.19 5.61
CA CYS A 208 -7.18 -10.22 5.24
C CYS A 208 -7.55 -11.13 6.41
N ASN A 209 -8.73 -11.72 6.34
CA ASN A 209 -9.20 -12.83 7.14
C ASN A 209 -8.63 -14.15 6.60
N GLU A 210 -8.88 -15.26 7.31
CA GLU A 210 -8.41 -16.58 6.90
C GLU A 210 -9.02 -17.03 5.57
N ASP A 211 -10.27 -16.66 5.28
CA ASP A 211 -10.96 -16.96 4.01
C ASP A 211 -10.56 -16.05 2.84
N GLY A 212 -9.55 -15.20 3.02
CA GLY A 212 -9.06 -14.26 2.01
C GLY A 212 -9.87 -12.96 1.87
N THR A 213 -10.99 -12.80 2.58
CA THR A 213 -11.76 -11.56 2.58
C THR A 213 -11.03 -10.45 3.33
N PHE A 214 -11.28 -9.19 2.98
CA PHE A 214 -10.73 -8.07 3.73
C PHE A 214 -11.30 -7.99 5.14
N LYS A 215 -10.49 -7.59 6.10
CA LYS A 215 -10.91 -7.34 7.49
C LYS A 215 -11.90 -6.18 7.57
N SER A 216 -12.66 -6.13 8.69
CA SER A 216 -13.57 -5.03 8.98
C SER A 216 -12.85 -3.68 8.96
N ILE A 217 -13.59 -2.59 8.71
CA ILE A 217 -13.01 -1.24 8.71
C ILE A 217 -12.39 -0.90 10.09
N GLU A 218 -12.99 -1.37 11.16
CA GLU A 218 -12.51 -1.17 12.53
C GLU A 218 -11.17 -1.86 12.75
N ASP A 219 -11.02 -3.11 12.28
CA ASP A 219 -9.77 -3.86 12.36
C ASP A 219 -8.67 -3.25 11.48
N LEU A 220 -9.02 -2.77 10.28
CA LEU A 220 -8.08 -2.08 9.39
C LEU A 220 -7.61 -0.76 10.01
N GLN A 221 -8.53 0.03 10.57
CA GLN A 221 -8.19 1.28 11.27
C GLN A 221 -7.27 1.02 12.47
N LYS A 222 -7.53 -0.04 13.24
CA LYS A 222 -6.67 -0.46 14.35
C LYS A 222 -5.29 -0.91 13.87
N LEU A 223 -5.25 -1.72 12.79
CA LEU A 223 -4.01 -2.24 12.22
C LEU A 223 -3.08 -1.12 11.76
N TYR A 224 -3.57 -0.23 10.92
CA TYR A 224 -2.76 0.84 10.33
C TYR A 224 -2.63 2.06 11.24
N GLY A 225 -3.64 2.36 12.05
CA GLY A 225 -3.60 3.43 13.05
C GLY A 225 -2.50 3.22 14.10
N ALA A 226 -2.23 1.96 14.50
CA ALA A 226 -1.12 1.62 15.38
C ALA A 226 0.26 2.01 14.81
N GLU A 227 0.35 2.19 13.50
CA GLU A 227 1.56 2.60 12.78
C GLU A 227 1.56 4.08 12.39
N GLY A 228 0.64 4.88 12.94
CA GLY A 228 0.57 6.32 12.74
C GLY A 228 -0.18 6.76 11.48
N VAL A 229 -0.91 5.85 10.83
CA VAL A 229 -1.76 6.18 9.68
C VAL A 229 -3.05 6.83 10.14
N SER A 230 -3.39 7.97 9.55
CA SER A 230 -4.62 8.72 9.79
C SER A 230 -5.11 9.39 8.51
N GLN A 231 -6.28 10.00 8.52
CA GLN A 231 -6.86 10.71 7.36
C GLN A 231 -5.96 11.84 6.82
N SER A 232 -5.16 12.48 7.68
CA SER A 232 -4.26 13.56 7.30
C SER A 232 -2.85 13.12 6.94
N THR A 233 -2.51 11.83 7.14
CA THR A 233 -1.14 11.35 6.97
C THR A 233 -0.92 10.87 5.54
N PRO A 234 0.07 11.41 4.78
CA PRO A 234 0.48 10.79 3.53
C PRO A 234 1.10 9.42 3.78
N VAL A 235 0.75 8.44 2.95
CA VAL A 235 1.21 7.05 3.10
C VAL A 235 1.77 6.53 1.77
N ILE A 236 2.92 5.87 1.84
CA ILE A 236 3.53 5.17 0.70
C ILE A 236 3.80 3.73 1.11
N PRO A 237 2.95 2.77 0.74
CA PRO A 237 3.27 1.35 0.84
C PRO A 237 4.28 0.94 -0.24
N TYR A 238 5.16 0.00 0.11
CA TYR A 238 6.07 -0.66 -0.81
C TYR A 238 6.27 -2.13 -0.43
N CYS A 239 6.62 -2.95 -1.40
CA CYS A 239 6.94 -4.36 -1.16
C CYS A 239 8.28 -4.75 -1.81
N ARG A 240 8.31 -5.78 -2.62
CA ARG A 240 9.47 -6.19 -3.43
C ARG A 240 9.46 -5.51 -4.81
N ILE A 241 8.34 -5.61 -5.53
CA ILE A 241 8.16 -5.12 -6.92
C ILE A 241 6.83 -4.39 -7.17
N GLY A 242 6.04 -4.09 -6.12
CA GLY A 242 4.82 -3.27 -6.20
C GLY A 242 3.50 -4.02 -6.10
N GLU A 243 3.45 -5.33 -6.31
CA GLU A 243 2.24 -6.14 -6.36
C GLU A 243 1.55 -6.29 -4.99
N ARG A 244 2.31 -6.66 -3.94
CA ARG A 244 1.78 -6.76 -2.57
C ARG A 244 1.43 -5.40 -1.99
N SER A 245 2.16 -4.36 -2.40
CA SER A 245 1.89 -3.00 -1.94
C SER A 245 0.69 -2.36 -2.63
N SER A 246 0.34 -2.78 -3.86
CA SER A 246 -0.92 -2.35 -4.49
C SER A 246 -2.15 -2.88 -3.75
N HIS A 247 -2.07 -4.09 -3.15
CA HIS A 247 -3.11 -4.60 -2.25
C HIS A 247 -3.28 -3.70 -1.01
N THR A 248 -2.18 -3.32 -0.36
CA THR A 248 -2.23 -2.38 0.78
C THR A 248 -2.69 -0.99 0.34
N TRP A 249 -2.26 -0.51 -0.82
CA TRP A 249 -2.74 0.74 -1.40
C TRP A 249 -4.26 0.72 -1.62
N PHE A 250 -4.80 -0.38 -2.16
CA PHE A 250 -6.24 -0.56 -2.32
C PHE A 250 -6.98 -0.47 -0.97
N VAL A 251 -6.49 -1.17 0.06
CA VAL A 251 -7.07 -1.13 1.41
C VAL A 251 -7.08 0.30 1.96
N LEU A 252 -5.93 0.98 1.91
CA LEU A 252 -5.80 2.33 2.46
C LEU A 252 -6.61 3.36 1.66
N LYS A 253 -6.53 3.31 0.33
CA LYS A 253 -7.17 4.28 -0.55
C LYS A 253 -8.68 4.11 -0.62
N TYR A 254 -9.16 2.88 -0.80
CA TYR A 254 -10.57 2.61 -1.07
C TYR A 254 -11.33 2.11 0.15
N LEU A 255 -10.80 1.14 0.89
CA LEU A 255 -11.56 0.62 2.03
C LEU A 255 -11.53 1.59 3.21
N MET A 256 -10.38 2.21 3.49
CA MET A 256 -10.23 3.21 4.55
C MET A 256 -10.50 4.66 4.09
N GLY A 257 -10.55 4.93 2.79
CA GLY A 257 -10.85 6.25 2.24
C GLY A 257 -9.76 7.30 2.46
N LEU A 258 -8.48 6.88 2.58
CA LEU A 258 -7.40 7.83 2.80
C LEU A 258 -7.08 8.62 1.52
N PRO A 259 -7.05 9.96 1.54
CA PRO A 259 -6.87 10.76 0.33
C PRO A 259 -5.46 10.67 -0.26
N ASN A 260 -4.42 10.58 0.59
CA ASN A 260 -3.02 10.75 0.22
C ASN A 260 -2.26 9.41 0.31
N VAL A 261 -2.58 8.46 -0.58
CA VAL A 261 -1.91 7.16 -0.66
C VAL A 261 -1.34 6.95 -2.05
N GLN A 262 -0.03 6.68 -2.14
CA GLN A 262 0.69 6.42 -3.40
C GLN A 262 1.41 5.08 -3.31
N ASN A 263 1.26 4.20 -4.31
CA ASN A 263 1.99 2.94 -4.36
C ASN A 263 3.40 3.18 -4.90
N TYR A 264 4.43 2.74 -4.17
CA TYR A 264 5.81 2.71 -4.66
C TYR A 264 6.10 1.36 -5.31
N ASP A 265 5.90 1.27 -6.60
CA ASP A 265 6.03 0.02 -7.36
C ASP A 265 7.50 -0.34 -7.69
N GLY A 266 8.42 0.62 -7.75
CA GLY A 266 9.86 0.35 -7.77
C GLY A 266 10.33 -0.45 -6.56
N SER A 267 9.73 -0.18 -5.41
CA SER A 267 9.80 -0.99 -4.19
C SER A 267 11.22 -1.34 -3.73
N TRP A 268 11.39 -2.47 -3.05
CA TRP A 268 12.69 -2.88 -2.52
C TRP A 268 13.68 -3.28 -3.63
N THR A 269 13.19 -3.79 -4.75
CA THR A 269 14.07 -4.13 -5.88
C THR A 269 14.75 -2.88 -6.46
N GLU A 270 14.09 -1.73 -6.45
CA GLU A 270 14.74 -0.46 -6.82
C GLU A 270 15.59 0.09 -5.69
N TRP A 271 15.03 0.30 -4.49
CA TRP A 271 15.74 0.88 -3.35
C TRP A 271 16.91 0.04 -2.87
N GLY A 272 16.72 -1.28 -2.74
CA GLY A 272 17.72 -2.22 -2.25
C GLY A 272 18.94 -2.39 -3.16
N ASN A 273 18.80 -2.06 -4.46
CA ASN A 273 19.90 -2.09 -5.43
C ASN A 273 20.53 -0.71 -5.67
N LEU A 274 19.91 0.38 -5.20
CA LEU A 274 20.43 1.73 -5.42
C LEU A 274 21.71 1.97 -4.62
N VAL A 275 22.80 2.29 -5.32
CA VAL A 275 24.09 2.60 -4.69
C VAL A 275 23.96 3.85 -3.80
N GLY A 276 24.42 3.74 -2.56
CA GLY A 276 24.37 4.87 -1.60
C GLY A 276 23.03 5.09 -0.91
N ALA A 277 21.95 4.39 -1.29
CA ALA A 277 20.69 4.50 -0.56
C ALA A 277 20.84 3.94 0.87
N PRO A 278 20.32 4.64 1.89
CA PRO A 278 20.40 4.16 3.27
C PRO A 278 19.49 2.94 3.48
N VAL A 279 19.96 1.99 4.28
CA VAL A 279 19.24 0.76 4.63
C VAL A 279 19.30 0.55 6.13
N GLU A 280 18.18 0.20 6.74
CA GLU A 280 18.09 -0.23 8.13
C GLU A 280 17.86 -1.75 8.16
N LYS A 281 18.46 -2.43 9.14
CA LYS A 281 18.33 -3.88 9.38
C LYS A 281 17.80 -4.14 10.78
N GLY A 282 17.26 -5.33 10.98
CA GLY A 282 16.73 -5.78 12.27
C GLY A 282 15.20 -5.68 12.35
N ALA A 283 14.65 -6.21 13.44
CA ALA A 283 13.19 -6.28 13.64
C ALA A 283 12.55 -4.88 13.67
N ALA A 284 11.28 -4.81 13.28
CA ALA A 284 10.48 -3.61 13.40
C ALA A 284 10.48 -3.09 14.86
N LYS A 285 10.88 -1.83 15.03
CA LYS A 285 10.82 -1.19 16.36
C LYS A 285 9.36 -0.94 16.71
N SER A 286 8.96 -1.28 17.93
CA SER A 286 7.60 -0.97 18.41
C SER A 286 7.33 0.54 18.33
N ALA A 287 6.07 0.94 18.12
CA ALA A 287 5.68 2.35 18.06
C ALA A 287 6.15 3.14 19.31
N LYS A 288 6.09 2.53 20.50
CA LYS A 288 6.62 3.10 21.76
C LYS A 288 8.14 3.33 21.70
N LYS A 289 8.93 2.34 21.19
CA LYS A 289 10.38 2.50 21.06
C LYS A 289 10.75 3.54 20.01
N ARG A 290 10.02 3.61 18.88
CA ARG A 290 10.22 4.67 17.87
C ARG A 290 9.94 6.05 18.40
N ALA A 291 8.82 6.23 19.12
CA ALA A 291 8.47 7.49 19.77
C ALA A 291 9.53 7.90 20.81
N ALA A 292 9.99 6.98 21.65
CA ALA A 292 11.03 7.24 22.63
C ALA A 292 12.37 7.68 21.96
N VAL A 293 12.79 7.02 20.87
CA VAL A 293 13.99 7.42 20.11
C VAL A 293 13.83 8.77 19.44
N ALA A 294 12.63 9.07 18.87
CA ALA A 294 12.37 10.37 18.26
C ALA A 294 12.39 11.51 19.29
N VAL A 295 11.80 11.30 20.47
CA VAL A 295 11.85 12.26 21.59
C VAL A 295 13.28 12.44 22.09
N ALA A 296 14.04 11.35 22.29
CA ALA A 296 15.43 11.41 22.74
C ALA A 296 16.32 12.19 21.74
N ARG A 297 16.15 11.99 20.41
CA ARG A 297 16.86 12.76 19.40
C ARG A 297 16.53 14.25 19.45
N LYS A 298 15.24 14.61 19.58
CA LYS A 298 14.82 16.02 19.71
C LYS A 298 15.39 16.67 20.97
N LEU A 299 15.37 15.94 22.09
CA LEU A 299 15.95 16.43 23.34
C LEU A 299 17.47 16.61 23.22
N ALA A 300 18.19 15.67 22.61
CA ALA A 300 19.63 15.78 22.39
C ALA A 300 20.00 17.02 21.56
N VAL A 301 19.27 17.27 20.46
CA VAL A 301 19.46 18.47 19.62
C VAL A 301 19.17 19.75 20.41
N LEU A 302 18.07 19.77 21.19
CA LEU A 302 17.71 20.91 22.01
C LEU A 302 18.78 21.20 23.09
N LEU A 303 19.21 20.19 23.80
CA LEU A 303 20.24 20.29 24.84
C LEU A 303 21.58 20.75 24.27
N HIS A 304 21.98 20.22 23.11
CA HIS A 304 23.19 20.64 22.41
C HIS A 304 23.11 22.11 21.99
N ARG A 305 21.97 22.56 21.45
CA ARG A 305 21.74 23.95 21.10
C ARG A 305 21.84 24.88 22.31
N LEU A 306 21.16 24.55 23.41
CA LEU A 306 21.19 25.31 24.64
C LEU A 306 22.61 25.38 25.25
N TRP A 307 23.37 24.27 25.15
CA TRP A 307 24.74 24.25 25.61
C TRP A 307 25.66 25.14 24.78
N VAL A 308 25.53 25.10 23.46
CA VAL A 308 26.35 25.91 22.53
C VAL A 308 25.98 27.39 22.63
N SER A 309 24.67 27.73 22.75
CA SER A 309 24.19 29.11 22.82
C SER A 309 24.27 29.71 24.23
N GLY A 310 24.42 28.92 25.27
CA GLY A 310 24.35 29.36 26.66
C GLY A 310 22.95 29.82 27.09
N GLU A 311 21.92 29.57 26.28
CA GLU A 311 20.54 29.95 26.57
C GLU A 311 19.94 29.02 27.65
N VAL A 312 19.04 29.58 28.46
CA VAL A 312 18.25 28.80 29.43
C VAL A 312 16.96 28.33 28.77
N TYR A 313 16.63 27.05 28.97
CA TYR A 313 15.37 26.49 28.44
C TYR A 313 14.16 27.15 29.10
N GLU A 314 13.33 27.82 28.32
CA GLU A 314 12.01 28.32 28.73
C GLU A 314 10.91 27.48 28.08
N PRO A 315 10.15 26.67 28.87
CA PRO A 315 9.07 25.87 28.31
C PRO A 315 7.94 26.77 27.81
N LEU A 316 7.38 26.44 26.64
CA LEU A 316 6.20 27.13 26.09
C LEU A 316 5.03 27.04 27.09
N GLY A 317 4.55 28.21 27.53
CA GLY A 317 3.47 28.32 28.54
C GLY A 317 3.94 28.47 29.99
N TYR A 318 5.25 28.58 30.27
CA TYR A 318 5.74 28.93 31.57
C TYR A 318 5.53 30.43 31.82
N VAL A 319 4.47 30.77 32.55
CA VAL A 319 4.30 32.10 33.11
C VAL A 319 5.11 32.11 34.42
N ALA A 320 6.27 32.75 34.39
CA ALA A 320 7.03 32.96 35.63
C ALA A 320 6.14 33.68 36.63
N SER A 321 5.77 33.00 37.69
CA SER A 321 5.02 33.65 38.75
C SER A 321 5.94 34.72 39.38
N THR A 322 5.56 35.97 39.24
CA THR A 322 6.26 37.17 39.73
C THR A 322 6.43 37.23 41.26
N THR A 323 6.09 36.15 41.97
CA THR A 323 6.11 36.07 43.46
C THR A 323 7.49 35.73 44.05
N ALA A 324 8.51 35.39 43.26
CA ALA A 324 9.84 35.06 43.80
C ALA A 324 10.81 36.27 43.90
N ARG A 325 10.53 37.37 43.19
CA ARG A 325 11.38 38.57 43.26
C ARG A 325 11.07 39.49 44.47
N ASP A 326 9.85 39.45 45.00
CA ASP A 326 9.43 40.34 46.08
C ASP A 326 9.88 39.87 47.50
N ARG A 327 10.30 38.62 47.63
CA ARG A 327 10.82 38.11 48.91
C ARG A 327 12.30 38.34 49.16
N ARG A 328 13.08 38.68 48.11
CA ARG A 328 14.51 39.01 48.29
C ARG A 328 14.76 40.51 48.55
N SER A 329 13.87 41.39 48.16
CA SER A 329 14.00 42.86 48.43
C SER A 329 13.57 43.16 49.90
N ARG A 330 12.59 42.43 50.44
CA ARG A 330 12.13 42.64 51.83
C ARG A 330 13.05 42.03 52.91
N ARG A 331 14.00 41.19 52.55
CA ARG A 331 14.99 40.63 53.49
C ARG A 331 16.29 41.46 53.57
N ARG A 332 16.51 42.43 52.66
CA ARG A 332 17.66 43.37 52.74
C ARG A 332 17.38 44.67 53.42
N SER A 333 16.12 45.00 53.74
CA SER A 333 15.75 46.24 54.48
C SER A 333 15.55 46.02 55.99
N ARG A 334 15.72 44.77 56.54
CA ARG A 334 15.63 44.48 57.96
C ARG A 334 16.98 44.20 58.65
N VAL A 335 18.09 44.50 58.03
CA VAL A 335 19.43 44.33 58.61
C VAL A 335 20.19 45.67 58.62
N ARG A 336 19.47 46.82 58.60
CA ARG A 336 20.03 48.16 58.89
C ARG A 336 18.97 48.94 59.66
N GLU A 337 18.83 48.63 60.95
CA GLU A 337 18.46 49.46 62.10
C GLU A 337 19.04 48.76 63.30
#